data_dbfaa34f6c68c6f7b4146676716f7c77
#
_entry.id   dbfaa34f6c68c6f7b4146676716f7c77
#
_cell.length_a   1.000
_cell.length_b   1.000
_cell.length_c   1.000
_cell.angle_alpha   90.00
_cell.angle_beta   90.00
_cell.angle_gamma   90.00
#
_symmetry.space_group_name_H-M   'P 1'
#
loop_
_entity.id
_entity.type
_entity.pdbx_description
1 polymer ?
#
loop_
_entity_poly.entity_id
_entity_poly.type
_entity_poly.pdbx_seq_one_letter_code
_entity_poly.pdbx_strand_id
1 'polypeptide(L)'
;LGKALAPWAHPDSLWTDVGSVKAKVVAALEGLLPHYLGGHPMAGSERAGVENAHAGLLQNAVWVLTPTERTSPRAREGVRGLVEALGAYPLEMPPGRHDELVARVSHLPYLLAVALNRMVAQSPHRDLLMFLAAGGFRDLTRVASGSPRMSRDMVVENKEALKEAIEELREVLLELEGLLDEPEGLLRAAEEAKRTRDSLPIVRRSLLPE
;
A
#
# COMPACT_ATOMS: atom_id res chain seq x y z
N LEU A 1 -14.71 -7.17 -12.73
CA LEU A 1 -15.25 -8.41 -12.14
C LEU A 1 -16.55 -8.11 -11.36
N GLY A 2 -16.55 -7.24 -10.33
CA GLY A 2 -17.72 -6.96 -9.50
C GLY A 2 -18.96 -6.57 -10.29
N LYS A 3 -18.83 -5.66 -11.28
CA LYS A 3 -19.96 -5.29 -12.18
C LYS A 3 -20.51 -6.47 -12.96
N ALA A 4 -19.67 -7.43 -13.38
CA ALA A 4 -20.11 -8.63 -14.11
C ALA A 4 -20.79 -9.66 -13.21
N LEU A 5 -20.46 -9.67 -11.92
CA LEU A 5 -21.06 -10.58 -10.94
C LEU A 5 -22.35 -10.05 -10.30
N ALA A 6 -22.57 -8.73 -10.33
CA ALA A 6 -23.71 -8.09 -9.70
C ALA A 6 -25.09 -8.70 -10.09
N PRO A 7 -25.37 -9.06 -11.37
CA PRO A 7 -26.64 -9.68 -11.75
C PRO A 7 -26.88 -11.05 -11.10
N TRP A 8 -25.83 -11.69 -10.60
CA TRP A 8 -25.86 -13.03 -10.00
C TRP A 8 -25.73 -12.99 -8.47
N ALA A 9 -25.59 -11.79 -7.91
CA ALA A 9 -25.44 -11.63 -6.47
C ALA A 9 -26.74 -11.93 -5.73
N HIS A 10 -26.70 -12.87 -4.79
CA HIS A 10 -27.85 -13.12 -3.92
C HIS A 10 -28.06 -11.90 -3.00
N PRO A 11 -29.31 -11.45 -2.77
CA PRO A 11 -29.59 -10.26 -1.96
C PRO A 11 -28.98 -10.28 -0.55
N ASP A 12 -28.84 -11.44 0.05
CA ASP A 12 -28.26 -11.62 1.39
C ASP A 12 -26.74 -11.85 1.41
N SER A 13 -26.09 -11.89 0.24
CA SER A 13 -24.64 -12.13 0.18
C SER A 13 -23.83 -10.95 0.69
N LEU A 14 -22.72 -11.24 1.38
CA LEU A 14 -21.73 -10.26 1.80
C LEU A 14 -20.64 -10.15 0.74
N TRP A 15 -20.25 -8.93 0.44
CA TRP A 15 -19.24 -8.63 -0.56
C TRP A 15 -18.13 -7.73 0.00
N THR A 16 -16.89 -8.07 -0.30
CA THR A 16 -15.71 -7.24 -0.07
C THR A 16 -14.74 -7.40 -1.23
N ASP A 17 -13.73 -6.58 -1.26
CA ASP A 17 -12.62 -6.69 -2.20
C ASP A 17 -11.29 -6.63 -1.45
N VAL A 18 -10.20 -6.89 -2.16
CA VAL A 18 -8.83 -6.87 -1.65
C VAL A 18 -7.94 -5.91 -2.45
N GLY A 19 -8.53 -4.99 -3.18
CA GLY A 19 -7.82 -4.06 -4.05
C GLY A 19 -6.95 -3.08 -3.28
N SER A 20 -5.85 -2.66 -3.90
CA SER A 20 -4.88 -1.72 -3.29
C SER A 20 -5.35 -0.27 -3.29
N VAL A 21 -6.44 0.07 -3.99
CA VAL A 21 -7.05 1.41 -4.09
C VAL A 21 -8.52 1.31 -3.73
N LYS A 22 -9.06 2.26 -2.97
CA LYS A 22 -10.42 2.14 -2.41
C LYS A 22 -11.42 3.15 -2.99
N ALA A 23 -11.07 4.42 -3.13
CA ALA A 23 -12.04 5.45 -3.49
C ALA A 23 -12.84 5.11 -4.75
N LYS A 24 -12.16 4.78 -5.84
CA LYS A 24 -12.80 4.43 -7.11
C LYS A 24 -13.49 3.07 -7.08
N VAL A 25 -12.91 2.10 -6.36
CA VAL A 25 -13.49 0.74 -6.25
C VAL A 25 -14.79 0.79 -5.47
N VAL A 26 -14.80 1.48 -4.31
CA VAL A 26 -16.00 1.67 -3.50
C VAL A 26 -17.07 2.43 -4.30
N ALA A 27 -16.73 3.55 -4.94
CA ALA A 27 -17.67 4.30 -5.77
C ALA A 27 -18.28 3.46 -6.92
N ALA A 28 -17.53 2.48 -7.44
CA ALA A 28 -17.99 1.63 -8.53
C ALA A 28 -18.84 0.44 -8.09
N LEU A 29 -18.70 -0.04 -6.87
CA LEU A 29 -19.31 -1.29 -6.39
C LEU A 29 -20.38 -1.08 -5.31
N GLU A 30 -20.26 0.00 -4.54
CA GLU A 30 -21.26 0.35 -3.55
C GLU A 30 -22.59 0.68 -4.20
N GLY A 31 -23.67 0.07 -3.70
CA GLY A 31 -25.00 0.18 -4.31
C GLY A 31 -25.21 -0.69 -5.56
N LEU A 32 -24.16 -1.34 -6.08
CA LEU A 32 -24.25 -2.34 -7.14
C LEU A 32 -24.27 -3.76 -6.57
N LEU A 33 -23.47 -4.00 -5.54
CA LEU A 33 -23.40 -5.28 -4.84
C LEU A 33 -24.14 -5.20 -3.51
N PRO A 34 -24.93 -6.23 -3.13
CA PRO A 34 -25.60 -6.24 -1.84
C PRO A 34 -24.56 -6.32 -0.71
N HIS A 35 -24.82 -5.64 0.39
CA HIS A 35 -23.98 -5.68 1.59
C HIS A 35 -22.45 -5.61 1.29
N TYR A 36 -22.07 -4.65 0.43
CA TYR A 36 -20.68 -4.44 0.06
C TYR A 36 -19.96 -3.56 1.09
N LEU A 37 -18.71 -3.92 1.42
CA LEU A 37 -17.76 -3.11 2.18
C LEU A 37 -16.39 -3.24 1.55
N GLY A 38 -15.79 -2.13 1.11
CA GLY A 38 -14.45 -2.10 0.53
C GLY A 38 -13.39 -2.56 1.53
N GLY A 39 -12.43 -3.35 1.08
CA GLY A 39 -11.37 -3.90 1.90
C GLY A 39 -10.01 -3.86 1.22
N HIS A 40 -8.93 -3.78 2.03
CA HIS A 40 -7.55 -3.88 1.56
C HIS A 40 -6.69 -4.52 2.64
N PRO A 41 -6.32 -5.79 2.53
CA PRO A 41 -5.35 -6.40 3.42
C PRO A 41 -3.96 -5.80 3.14
N MET A 42 -3.33 -5.20 4.16
CA MET A 42 -1.97 -4.69 4.09
C MET A 42 -0.97 -5.86 4.20
N ALA A 43 -1.14 -6.82 3.30
CA ALA A 43 -0.37 -8.05 3.19
C ALA A 43 -0.12 -8.37 1.71
N GLY A 44 0.92 -9.11 1.44
CA GLY A 44 1.29 -9.52 0.10
C GLY A 44 2.77 -9.81 -0.02
N SER A 45 3.16 -10.30 -1.17
CA SER A 45 4.56 -10.50 -1.54
C SER A 45 4.79 -10.05 -2.98
N GLU A 46 6.04 -9.90 -3.37
CA GLU A 46 6.44 -9.66 -4.76
C GLU A 46 6.20 -10.87 -5.67
N ARG A 47 5.91 -12.04 -5.10
CA ARG A 47 5.65 -13.26 -5.85
C ARG A 47 4.20 -13.30 -6.32
N ALA A 48 3.98 -13.57 -7.60
CA ALA A 48 2.67 -13.75 -8.19
C ALA A 48 2.33 -15.24 -8.35
N GLY A 49 1.04 -15.53 -8.47
CA GLY A 49 0.53 -16.87 -8.73
C GLY A 49 0.00 -17.60 -7.49
N VAL A 50 -0.95 -18.50 -7.71
CA VAL A 50 -1.60 -19.26 -6.64
C VAL A 50 -0.62 -20.20 -5.91
N GLU A 51 0.44 -20.61 -6.56
CA GLU A 51 1.52 -21.43 -6.01
C GLU A 51 2.28 -20.73 -4.87
N ASN A 52 2.18 -19.42 -4.77
CA ASN A 52 2.78 -18.64 -3.69
C ASN A 52 1.77 -18.30 -2.57
N ALA A 53 0.53 -18.76 -2.68
CA ALA A 53 -0.47 -18.57 -1.64
C ALA A 53 -0.20 -19.50 -0.45
N HIS A 54 -0.39 -18.98 0.76
CA HIS A 54 -0.31 -19.77 1.99
C HIS A 54 -1.31 -19.26 3.04
N ALA A 55 -1.79 -20.14 3.91
CA ALA A 55 -2.82 -19.85 4.89
C ALA A 55 -2.46 -18.73 5.88
N GLY A 56 -1.18 -18.54 6.17
CA GLY A 56 -0.69 -17.51 7.09
C GLY A 56 -0.52 -16.12 6.47
N LEU A 57 -0.81 -15.92 5.16
CA LEU A 57 -0.54 -14.66 4.47
C LEU A 57 -1.24 -13.44 5.12
N LEU A 58 -2.44 -13.66 5.64
CA LEU A 58 -3.28 -12.62 6.23
C LEU A 58 -3.16 -12.54 7.75
N GLN A 59 -2.55 -13.55 8.40
CA GLN A 59 -2.40 -13.56 9.86
C GLN A 59 -1.56 -12.39 10.35
N ASN A 60 -2.08 -11.69 11.36
CA ASN A 60 -1.48 -10.50 11.96
C ASN A 60 -1.31 -9.31 10.99
N ALA A 61 -1.92 -9.37 9.79
CA ALA A 61 -1.95 -8.23 8.89
C ALA A 61 -3.03 -7.23 9.32
N VAL A 62 -2.78 -5.94 9.13
CA VAL A 62 -3.85 -4.94 9.16
C VAL A 62 -4.68 -5.11 7.90
N TRP A 63 -6.00 -5.20 8.04
CA TRP A 63 -6.93 -5.16 6.91
C TRP A 63 -7.75 -3.89 7.01
N VAL A 64 -7.48 -2.95 6.09
CA VAL A 64 -8.25 -1.71 6.06
C VAL A 64 -9.64 -1.99 5.50
N LEU A 65 -10.66 -1.57 6.23
CA LEU A 65 -12.06 -1.56 5.81
C LEU A 65 -12.47 -0.11 5.55
N THR A 66 -13.18 0.11 4.46
CA THR A 66 -13.51 1.48 4.04
C THR A 66 -15.02 1.71 3.98
N PRO A 67 -15.69 1.77 5.16
CA PRO A 67 -17.11 2.07 5.23
C PRO A 67 -17.42 3.48 4.75
N THR A 68 -18.63 3.64 4.21
CA THR A 68 -19.26 4.92 3.90
C THR A 68 -20.58 5.05 4.65
N GLU A 69 -21.27 6.16 4.50
CA GLU A 69 -22.64 6.35 5.05
C GLU A 69 -23.65 5.36 4.49
N ARG A 70 -23.37 4.76 3.31
CA ARG A 70 -24.25 3.80 2.63
C ARG A 70 -23.94 2.34 3.02
N THR A 71 -22.85 2.11 3.73
CA THR A 71 -22.46 0.76 4.17
C THR A 71 -23.45 0.23 5.20
N SER A 72 -24.14 -0.88 4.90
CA SER A 72 -25.10 -1.47 5.81
C SER A 72 -24.44 -2.04 7.08
N PRO A 73 -25.11 -2.02 8.25
CA PRO A 73 -24.60 -2.67 9.46
C PRO A 73 -24.22 -4.14 9.22
N ARG A 74 -25.03 -4.87 8.45
CA ARG A 74 -24.75 -6.27 8.08
C ARG A 74 -23.43 -6.42 7.32
N ALA A 75 -23.13 -5.53 6.36
CA ALA A 75 -21.86 -5.55 5.65
C ALA A 75 -20.67 -5.30 6.61
N ARG A 76 -20.83 -4.29 7.47
CA ARG A 76 -19.77 -3.89 8.41
C ARG A 76 -19.45 -5.00 9.41
N GLU A 77 -20.48 -5.58 10.04
CA GLU A 77 -20.30 -6.68 11.00
C GLU A 77 -19.79 -7.95 10.33
N GLY A 78 -20.40 -8.35 9.21
CA GLY A 78 -20.06 -9.60 8.53
C GLY A 78 -18.66 -9.59 7.92
N VAL A 79 -18.23 -8.49 7.27
CA VAL A 79 -16.89 -8.39 6.70
C VAL A 79 -15.84 -8.24 7.81
N ARG A 80 -16.13 -7.47 8.88
CA ARG A 80 -15.26 -7.41 10.05
C ARG A 80 -15.05 -8.80 10.66
N GLY A 81 -16.12 -9.56 10.92
CA GLY A 81 -16.03 -10.91 11.44
C GLY A 81 -15.23 -11.87 10.55
N LEU A 82 -15.34 -11.72 9.21
CA LEU A 82 -14.51 -12.47 8.28
C LEU A 82 -13.03 -12.14 8.44
N VAL A 83 -12.69 -10.85 8.52
CA VAL A 83 -11.31 -10.37 8.68
C VAL A 83 -10.68 -10.90 9.98
N GLU A 84 -11.43 -10.83 11.08
CA GLU A 84 -11.00 -11.34 12.39
C GLU A 84 -10.84 -12.87 12.38
N ALA A 85 -11.77 -13.60 11.74
CA ALA A 85 -11.67 -15.06 11.59
C ALA A 85 -10.45 -15.51 10.76
N LEU A 86 -9.96 -14.66 9.83
CA LEU A 86 -8.74 -14.88 9.08
C LEU A 86 -7.47 -14.53 9.89
N GLY A 87 -7.61 -14.08 11.13
CA GLY A 87 -6.50 -13.67 11.99
C GLY A 87 -5.87 -12.32 11.62
N ALA A 88 -6.57 -11.50 10.82
CA ALA A 88 -6.18 -10.14 10.49
C ALA A 88 -6.83 -9.12 11.44
N TYR A 89 -6.29 -7.89 11.47
CA TYR A 89 -6.79 -6.79 12.31
C TYR A 89 -7.57 -5.80 11.45
N PRO A 90 -8.90 -5.65 11.64
CA PRO A 90 -9.67 -4.66 10.91
C PRO A 90 -9.35 -3.25 11.41
N LEU A 91 -9.03 -2.35 10.46
CA LEU A 91 -8.84 -0.91 10.68
C LEU A 91 -9.77 -0.16 9.75
N GLU A 92 -10.68 0.64 10.32
CA GLU A 92 -11.64 1.38 9.51
C GLU A 92 -11.19 2.81 9.24
N MET A 93 -11.40 3.27 8.00
CA MET A 93 -11.23 4.66 7.58
C MET A 93 -12.00 4.96 6.30
N PRO A 94 -12.29 6.23 5.98
CA PRO A 94 -12.90 6.60 4.71
C PRO A 94 -12.04 6.18 3.50
N PRO A 95 -12.67 5.80 2.35
CA PRO A 95 -11.93 5.34 1.15
C PRO A 95 -10.87 6.33 0.64
N GLY A 96 -11.19 7.63 0.60
CA GLY A 96 -10.24 8.67 0.17
C GLY A 96 -9.05 8.78 1.12
N ARG A 97 -9.29 8.71 2.45
CA ARG A 97 -8.21 8.72 3.44
C ARG A 97 -7.28 7.52 3.31
N HIS A 98 -7.84 6.34 3.04
CA HIS A 98 -7.04 5.16 2.72
C HIS A 98 -6.08 5.45 1.56
N ASP A 99 -6.61 5.97 0.44
CA ASP A 99 -5.83 6.19 -0.78
C ASP A 99 -4.72 7.24 -0.58
N GLU A 100 -4.98 8.30 0.20
CA GLU A 100 -3.96 9.28 0.62
C GLU A 100 -2.81 8.64 1.41
N LEU A 101 -3.15 7.79 2.40
CA LEU A 101 -2.15 7.17 3.28
C LEU A 101 -1.31 6.12 2.53
N VAL A 102 -1.95 5.25 1.74
CA VAL A 102 -1.21 4.22 0.99
C VAL A 102 -0.39 4.80 -0.16
N ALA A 103 -0.76 5.98 -0.68
CA ALA A 103 0.07 6.70 -1.63
C ALA A 103 1.48 6.95 -1.06
N ARG A 104 1.59 7.36 0.22
CA ARG A 104 2.85 7.69 0.89
C ARG A 104 3.64 6.47 1.36
N VAL A 105 2.96 5.44 1.90
CA VAL A 105 3.63 4.30 2.57
C VAL A 105 3.76 3.04 1.70
N SER A 106 3.16 3.04 0.52
CA SER A 106 3.16 1.88 -0.40
C SER A 106 3.46 2.26 -1.85
N HIS A 107 2.65 3.15 -2.44
CA HIS A 107 2.73 3.44 -3.87
C HIS A 107 3.96 4.29 -4.22
N LEU A 108 4.28 5.31 -3.41
CA LEU A 108 5.48 6.12 -3.56
C LEU A 108 6.76 5.29 -3.37
N PRO A 109 6.91 4.45 -2.31
CA PRO A 109 8.04 3.52 -2.20
C PRO A 109 8.24 2.63 -3.43
N TYR A 110 7.15 2.13 -4.05
CA TYR A 110 7.23 1.39 -5.30
C TYR A 110 7.81 2.24 -6.45
N LEU A 111 7.32 3.47 -6.62
CA LEU A 111 7.85 4.38 -7.66
C LEU A 111 9.32 4.74 -7.43
N LEU A 112 9.74 4.90 -6.18
CA LEU A 112 11.15 5.10 -5.83
C LEU A 112 12.00 3.91 -6.23
N ALA A 113 11.53 2.70 -5.95
CA ALA A 113 12.21 1.48 -6.38
C ALA A 113 12.34 1.42 -7.92
N VAL A 114 11.28 1.80 -8.65
CA VAL A 114 11.32 1.90 -10.13
C VAL A 114 12.32 2.97 -10.58
N ALA A 115 12.33 4.15 -9.96
CA ALA A 115 13.24 5.25 -10.31
C ALA A 115 14.71 4.84 -10.13
N LEU A 116 15.06 4.25 -8.98
CA LEU A 116 16.41 3.76 -8.69
C LEU A 116 16.88 2.73 -9.72
N ASN A 117 16.02 1.75 -10.05
CA ASN A 117 16.34 0.76 -11.07
C ASN A 117 16.51 1.40 -12.47
N ARG A 118 15.68 2.39 -12.82
CA ARG A 118 15.81 3.11 -14.10
C ARG A 118 17.10 3.92 -14.18
N MET A 119 17.53 4.58 -13.09
CA MET A 119 18.81 5.28 -13.04
C MET A 119 19.98 4.33 -13.34
N VAL A 120 19.99 3.15 -12.72
CA VAL A 120 21.02 2.12 -12.99
C VAL A 120 20.91 1.60 -14.42
N ALA A 121 19.72 1.27 -14.90
CA ALA A 121 19.51 0.70 -16.23
C ALA A 121 19.92 1.65 -17.37
N GLN A 122 19.77 2.96 -17.16
CA GLN A 122 20.09 4.00 -18.15
C GLN A 122 21.55 4.50 -18.06
N SER A 123 22.30 4.05 -17.05
CA SER A 123 23.69 4.48 -16.86
C SER A 123 24.63 3.82 -17.89
N PRO A 124 25.61 4.56 -18.43
CA PRO A 124 26.69 3.98 -19.22
C PRO A 124 27.56 3.02 -18.40
N HIS A 125 27.49 3.09 -17.07
CA HIS A 125 28.22 2.22 -16.14
C HIS A 125 27.34 1.12 -15.53
N ARG A 126 26.25 0.74 -16.20
CA ARG A 126 25.23 -0.18 -15.68
C ARG A 126 25.84 -1.45 -15.06
N ASP A 127 26.75 -2.11 -15.75
CA ASP A 127 27.29 -3.40 -15.30
C ASP A 127 28.12 -3.26 -14.02
N LEU A 128 28.89 -2.18 -13.89
CA LEU A 128 29.63 -1.87 -12.67
C LEU A 128 28.69 -1.53 -11.51
N LEU A 129 27.65 -0.73 -11.78
CA LEU A 129 26.63 -0.39 -10.78
C LEU A 129 25.91 -1.64 -10.28
N MET A 130 25.55 -2.56 -11.18
CA MET A 130 24.92 -3.84 -10.81
C MET A 130 25.86 -4.72 -10.00
N PHE A 131 27.15 -4.73 -10.34
CA PHE A 131 28.17 -5.49 -9.59
C PHE A 131 28.37 -4.93 -8.16
N LEU A 132 28.33 -3.60 -8.01
CA LEU A 132 28.48 -2.91 -6.72
C LEU A 132 27.18 -2.88 -5.88
N ALA A 133 26.04 -3.27 -6.46
CA ALA A 133 24.75 -3.25 -5.79
C ALA A 133 24.72 -4.26 -4.62
N ALA A 134 24.79 -3.73 -3.40
CA ALA A 134 24.77 -4.47 -2.15
C ALA A 134 23.39 -4.42 -1.46
N GLY A 135 23.32 -4.77 -0.18
CA GLY A 135 22.08 -4.86 0.60
C GLY A 135 21.19 -3.63 0.50
N GLY A 136 21.71 -2.44 0.70
CA GLY A 136 20.92 -1.20 0.65
C GLY A 136 20.16 -1.02 -0.67
N PHE A 137 20.82 -1.20 -1.82
CA PHE A 137 20.15 -1.12 -3.11
C PHE A 137 19.10 -2.22 -3.30
N ARG A 138 19.45 -3.48 -2.94
CA ARG A 138 18.54 -4.63 -3.07
C ARG A 138 17.29 -4.47 -2.21
N ASP A 139 17.43 -4.01 -0.97
CA ASP A 139 16.31 -3.82 -0.04
C ASP A 139 15.37 -2.71 -0.52
N LEU A 140 15.92 -1.56 -0.94
CA LEU A 140 15.13 -0.45 -1.45
C LEU A 140 14.43 -0.75 -2.79
N THR A 141 14.99 -1.62 -3.62
CA THR A 141 14.46 -1.91 -4.95
C THR A 141 13.66 -3.20 -5.03
N ARG A 142 13.60 -4.01 -3.98
CA ARG A 142 12.94 -5.31 -3.94
C ARG A 142 11.49 -5.28 -4.43
N VAL A 143 10.73 -4.27 -4.02
CA VAL A 143 9.30 -4.15 -4.37
C VAL A 143 9.07 -3.92 -5.87
N ALA A 144 10.08 -3.50 -6.64
CA ALA A 144 9.98 -3.37 -8.09
C ALA A 144 9.97 -4.73 -8.82
N SER A 145 10.22 -5.85 -8.12
CA SER A 145 10.13 -7.20 -8.69
C SER A 145 8.69 -7.74 -8.76
N GLY A 146 7.71 -7.02 -8.26
CA GLY A 146 6.30 -7.39 -8.33
C GLY A 146 5.72 -7.32 -9.75
N SER A 147 4.43 -7.69 -9.89
CA SER A 147 3.73 -7.68 -11.19
C SER A 147 3.65 -6.26 -11.77
N PRO A 148 4.28 -5.98 -12.95
CA PRO A 148 4.24 -4.65 -13.54
C PRO A 148 2.82 -4.18 -13.91
N ARG A 149 1.92 -5.10 -14.28
CA ARG A 149 0.52 -4.78 -14.63
C ARG A 149 -0.26 -4.34 -13.39
N MET A 150 -0.17 -5.09 -12.31
CA MET A 150 -0.83 -4.75 -11.04
C MET A 150 -0.32 -3.41 -10.50
N SER A 151 0.99 -3.21 -10.53
CA SER A 151 1.61 -1.97 -10.05
C SER A 151 1.23 -0.77 -10.92
N ARG A 152 1.16 -0.92 -12.25
CA ARG A 152 0.64 0.12 -13.15
C ARG A 152 -0.78 0.51 -12.75
N ASP A 153 -1.66 -0.48 -12.58
CA ASP A 153 -3.06 -0.22 -12.27
C ASP A 153 -3.20 0.47 -10.90
N MET A 154 -2.45 0.04 -9.90
CA MET A 154 -2.36 0.69 -8.58
C MET A 154 -1.95 2.16 -8.70
N VAL A 155 -0.89 2.46 -9.43
CA VAL A 155 -0.37 3.83 -9.63
C VAL A 155 -1.38 4.70 -10.38
N VAL A 156 -1.95 4.19 -11.48
CA VAL A 156 -2.90 4.94 -12.33
C VAL A 156 -4.20 5.25 -11.57
N GLU A 157 -4.70 4.28 -10.82
CA GLU A 157 -5.96 4.45 -10.08
C GLU A 157 -5.83 5.37 -8.87
N ASN A 158 -4.64 5.51 -8.28
CA ASN A 158 -4.35 6.43 -7.16
C ASN A 158 -3.47 7.63 -7.56
N LYS A 159 -3.51 8.03 -8.83
CA LYS A 159 -2.57 9.01 -9.39
C LYS A 159 -2.60 10.38 -8.71
N GLU A 160 -3.76 10.87 -8.26
CA GLU A 160 -3.86 12.22 -7.69
C GLU A 160 -3.15 12.28 -6.31
N ALA A 161 -3.50 11.37 -5.38
CA ALA A 161 -2.82 11.28 -4.08
C ALA A 161 -1.31 10.96 -4.24
N LEU A 162 -0.96 10.20 -5.28
CA LEU A 162 0.43 9.87 -5.54
C LEU A 162 1.23 11.07 -6.08
N LYS A 163 0.63 11.96 -6.88
CA LYS A 163 1.26 13.21 -7.30
C LYS A 163 1.59 14.11 -6.11
N GLU A 164 0.65 14.26 -5.16
CA GLU A 164 0.87 15.01 -3.93
C GLU A 164 2.04 14.41 -3.13
N ALA A 165 2.04 13.09 -2.94
CA ALA A 165 3.15 12.41 -2.24
C ALA A 165 4.51 12.56 -2.96
N ILE A 166 4.53 12.64 -4.29
CA ILE A 166 5.76 12.89 -5.06
C ILE A 166 6.25 14.33 -4.84
N GLU A 167 5.37 15.33 -4.81
CA GLU A 167 5.77 16.72 -4.54
C GLU A 167 6.33 16.85 -3.12
N GLU A 168 5.67 16.28 -2.11
CA GLU A 168 6.20 16.25 -0.73
C GLU A 168 7.60 15.61 -0.67
N LEU A 169 7.81 14.50 -1.37
CA LEU A 169 9.13 13.86 -1.42
C LEU A 169 10.17 14.74 -2.12
N ARG A 170 9.80 15.44 -3.20
CA ARG A 170 10.71 16.34 -3.91
C ARG A 170 11.19 17.48 -2.99
N GLU A 171 10.29 18.05 -2.20
CA GLU A 171 10.65 19.09 -1.21
C GLU A 171 11.66 18.55 -0.19
N VAL A 172 11.40 17.35 0.36
CA VAL A 172 12.34 16.70 1.31
C VAL A 172 13.69 16.39 0.64
N LEU A 173 13.71 15.95 -0.61
CA LEU A 173 14.96 15.69 -1.32
C LEU A 173 15.77 16.97 -1.58
N LEU A 174 15.10 18.08 -1.90
CA LEU A 174 15.76 19.38 -2.06
C LEU A 174 16.31 19.90 -0.72
N GLU A 175 15.59 19.69 0.37
CA GLU A 175 16.09 20.00 1.72
C GLU A 175 17.35 19.18 2.02
N LEU A 176 17.32 17.86 1.81
CA LEU A 176 18.50 17.00 2.04
C LEU A 176 19.66 17.34 1.13
N GLU A 177 19.41 17.73 -0.13
CA GLU A 177 20.44 18.22 -1.05
C GLU A 177 21.12 19.47 -0.48
N GLY A 178 20.34 20.41 0.07
CA GLY A 178 20.87 21.61 0.74
C GLY A 178 21.74 21.31 1.97
N LEU A 179 21.51 20.17 2.63
CA LEU A 179 22.28 19.76 3.81
C LEU A 179 23.59 19.03 3.46
N LEU A 180 23.88 18.74 2.19
CA LEU A 180 25.11 18.00 1.82
C LEU A 180 26.40 18.71 2.24
N ASP A 181 26.39 20.06 2.29
CA ASP A 181 27.49 20.88 2.75
C ASP A 181 27.38 21.27 4.24
N GLU A 182 26.39 20.76 4.96
CA GLU A 182 26.11 21.02 6.38
C GLU A 182 26.14 19.72 7.22
N PRO A 183 27.31 19.20 7.60
CA PRO A 183 27.44 17.89 8.28
C PRO A 183 26.56 17.75 9.52
N GLU A 184 26.43 18.79 10.33
CA GLU A 184 25.59 18.77 11.56
C GLU A 184 24.09 18.80 11.23
N GLY A 185 23.70 19.47 10.15
CA GLY A 185 22.34 19.46 9.62
C GLY A 185 21.95 18.07 9.13
N LEU A 186 22.81 17.47 8.32
CA LEU A 186 22.62 16.12 7.79
C LEU A 186 22.57 15.06 8.91
N LEU A 187 23.42 15.21 9.96
CA LEU A 187 23.40 14.33 11.12
C LEU A 187 22.04 14.38 11.84
N ARG A 188 21.51 15.57 12.09
CA ARG A 188 20.18 15.72 12.73
C ARG A 188 19.08 15.09 11.90
N ALA A 189 19.06 15.28 10.58
CA ALA A 189 18.09 14.66 9.68
C ALA A 189 18.19 13.12 9.70
N ALA A 190 19.41 12.56 9.70
CA ALA A 190 19.64 11.13 9.81
C ALA A 190 19.18 10.55 11.16
N GLU A 191 19.41 11.27 12.27
CA GLU A 191 18.94 10.86 13.60
C GLU A 191 17.42 10.87 13.70
N GLU A 192 16.75 11.86 13.10
CA GLU A 192 15.29 11.91 13.02
C GLU A 192 14.73 10.75 12.20
N ALA A 193 15.29 10.49 11.04
CA ALA A 193 14.92 9.36 10.20
C ALA A 193 15.11 8.02 10.94
N LYS A 194 16.22 7.87 11.68
CA LYS A 194 16.48 6.71 12.50
C LYS A 194 15.41 6.54 13.60
N ARG A 195 15.09 7.61 14.33
CA ARG A 195 14.03 7.56 15.39
C ARG A 195 12.70 7.13 14.80
N THR A 196 12.32 7.71 13.66
CA THR A 196 11.08 7.35 12.95
C THR A 196 11.09 5.90 12.53
N ARG A 197 12.19 5.41 11.93
CA ARG A 197 12.33 4.01 11.51
C ARG A 197 12.27 3.04 12.67
N ASP A 198 12.95 3.35 13.77
CA ASP A 198 13.01 2.49 14.96
C ASP A 198 11.67 2.45 15.72
N SER A 199 10.80 3.46 15.53
CA SER A 199 9.45 3.50 16.10
C SER A 199 8.42 2.66 15.31
N LEU A 200 8.78 2.14 14.12
CA LEU A 200 7.86 1.29 13.38
C LEU A 200 7.51 0.04 14.20
N PRO A 201 6.23 -0.27 14.40
CA PRO A 201 5.84 -1.37 15.26
C PRO A 201 6.28 -2.71 14.66
N ILE A 202 6.92 -3.54 15.47
CA ILE A 202 7.27 -4.92 15.11
C ILE A 202 6.00 -5.75 14.95
N VAL A 203 4.99 -5.49 15.81
CA VAL A 203 3.66 -6.07 15.74
C VAL A 203 2.66 -4.93 15.60
N ARG A 204 1.96 -4.88 14.48
CA ARG A 204 1.02 -3.79 14.12
C ARG A 204 -0.17 -3.65 15.10
N ARG A 205 -0.43 -4.67 15.93
CA ARG A 205 -1.53 -4.70 16.91
C ARG A 205 -1.47 -3.56 17.93
N SER A 206 -0.27 -3.12 18.31
CA SER A 206 -0.10 -2.08 19.35
C SER A 206 -0.54 -0.67 18.91
N LEU A 207 -0.84 -0.47 17.66
CA LEU A 207 -1.30 0.82 17.11
C LEU A 207 -2.80 0.86 16.78
N LEU A 208 -3.52 -0.25 16.95
CA LEU A 208 -4.95 -0.26 16.72
C LEU A 208 -5.65 0.46 17.87
N PRO A 209 -6.58 1.39 17.62
CA PRO A 209 -7.41 1.97 18.66
C PRO A 209 -8.21 0.86 19.36
N GLU A 210 -8.37 0.98 20.69
CA GLU A 210 -9.19 0.09 21.51
C GLU A 210 -10.66 0.14 21.10
#